data_f91b24607affdc138da9e3114a2e7e8a
#
_entry.id   f91b24607affdc138da9e3114a2e7e8a
#
_cell.length_a   1.000
_cell.length_b   1.000
_cell.length_c   1.000
_cell.angle_alpha   90.00
_cell.angle_beta   90.00
_cell.angle_gamma   90.00
#
_symmetry.space_group_name_H-M   'P 1'
#
loop_
_entity.id
_entity.type
_entity.pdbx_description
1 polymer ?
#
loop_
_entity_poly.entity_id
_entity_poly.type
_entity_poly.pdbx_seq_one_letter_code
_entity_poly.pdbx_strand_id
1 'polypeptide(L)'
;MTAATAVSDTRVEELAALFVRFLETNTAPDGLFTDDVFLDLSLPQWRLQARGREEFVALRRRSHPCRGTVPRHRADPTPSGFVLEFEENWTDAQGTWYCRELMRADLRDGAIAEASVYCTGDWDPATRAAHAEKVRLLRP
;
A
#
# COMPACT_ATOMS: atom_id res chain seq x y z
N MET A 1 9.00 5.63 33.29
CA MET A 1 8.98 5.18 31.88
C MET A 1 7.58 4.73 31.54
N THR A 2 6.87 5.50 30.72
CA THR A 2 5.57 5.10 30.22
C THR A 2 5.76 4.06 29.12
N ALA A 3 5.20 2.87 29.30
CA ALA A 3 5.17 1.87 28.23
C ALA A 3 4.37 2.47 27.05
N ALA A 4 4.93 2.38 25.84
CA ALA A 4 4.19 2.76 24.65
C ALA A 4 2.92 1.90 24.60
N THR A 5 1.75 2.54 24.53
CA THR A 5 0.48 1.83 24.39
C THR A 5 0.48 1.21 22.99
N ALA A 6 0.36 -0.12 22.91
CA ALA A 6 0.22 -0.80 21.64
C ALA A 6 -1.01 -0.26 20.89
N VAL A 7 -0.90 -0.13 19.57
CA VAL A 7 -2.03 0.28 18.73
C VAL A 7 -3.11 -0.78 18.83
N SER A 8 -4.37 -0.37 19.04
CA SER A 8 -5.48 -1.32 19.16
C SER A 8 -5.75 -2.01 17.82
N ASP A 9 -6.16 -3.28 17.87
CA ASP A 9 -6.53 -4.06 16.68
C ASP A 9 -7.63 -3.35 15.87
N THR A 10 -8.62 -2.75 16.57
CA THR A 10 -9.69 -1.99 15.93
C THR A 10 -9.13 -0.81 15.13
N ARG A 11 -8.17 -0.05 15.68
CA ARG A 11 -7.58 1.07 14.96
C ARG A 11 -6.76 0.62 13.77
N VAL A 12 -6.04 -0.49 13.87
CA VAL A 12 -5.30 -1.09 12.76
C VAL A 12 -6.26 -1.46 11.62
N GLU A 13 -7.37 -2.11 11.95
CA GLU A 13 -8.38 -2.48 10.94
C GLU A 13 -9.01 -1.25 10.28
N GLU A 14 -9.30 -0.21 11.04
CA GLU A 14 -9.82 1.06 10.50
C GLU A 14 -8.82 1.70 9.53
N LEU A 15 -7.55 1.80 9.91
CA LEU A 15 -6.50 2.39 9.07
C LEU A 15 -6.22 1.53 7.84
N ALA A 16 -6.23 0.21 7.97
CA ALA A 16 -6.09 -0.69 6.83
C ALA A 16 -7.21 -0.48 5.82
N ALA A 17 -8.46 -0.36 6.29
CA ALA A 17 -9.61 -0.08 5.42
C ALA A 17 -9.49 1.28 4.72
N LEU A 18 -9.06 2.31 5.44
CA LEU A 18 -8.83 3.64 4.86
C LEU A 18 -7.70 3.62 3.83
N PHE A 19 -6.64 2.87 4.09
CA PHE A 19 -5.53 2.74 3.14
C PHE A 19 -5.95 2.00 1.88
N VAL A 20 -6.71 0.91 2.00
CA VAL A 20 -7.28 0.20 0.84
C VAL A 20 -8.15 1.15 0.01
N ARG A 21 -8.99 1.95 0.68
CA ARG A 21 -9.82 2.94 0.00
C ARG A 21 -8.98 3.99 -0.73
N PHE A 22 -7.88 4.43 -0.13
CA PHE A 22 -6.92 5.33 -0.79
C PHE A 22 -6.35 4.70 -2.07
N LEU A 23 -5.94 3.43 -2.00
CA LEU A 23 -5.40 2.71 -3.16
C LEU A 23 -6.42 2.58 -4.28
N GLU A 24 -7.68 2.34 -3.93
CA GLU A 24 -8.74 2.12 -4.92
C GLU A 24 -9.29 3.42 -5.52
N THR A 25 -9.17 4.55 -4.83
CA THR A 25 -9.74 5.83 -5.26
C THR A 25 -8.73 6.89 -5.65
N ASN A 26 -7.44 6.71 -5.31
CA ASN A 26 -6.39 7.73 -5.43
C ASN A 26 -6.71 9.03 -4.66
N THR A 27 -7.56 8.94 -3.64
CA THR A 27 -7.94 10.04 -2.76
C THR A 27 -7.68 9.63 -1.31
N ALA A 28 -6.89 10.42 -0.60
CA ALA A 28 -6.59 10.13 0.81
C ALA A 28 -7.79 10.45 1.69
N PRO A 29 -8.40 9.44 2.36
CA PRO A 29 -9.47 9.71 3.32
C PRO A 29 -8.95 10.52 4.52
N ASP A 30 -9.85 11.29 5.12
CA ASP A 30 -9.53 12.02 6.35
C ASP A 30 -9.08 11.06 7.46
N GLY A 31 -8.05 11.45 8.19
CA GLY A 31 -7.52 10.67 9.31
C GLY A 31 -6.55 9.56 8.92
N LEU A 32 -6.30 9.32 7.63
CA LEU A 32 -5.36 8.28 7.20
C LEU A 32 -3.90 8.69 7.42
N PHE A 33 -3.52 9.86 6.94
CA PHE A 33 -2.14 10.34 6.99
C PHE A 33 -1.98 11.58 7.85
N THR A 34 -0.85 11.71 8.52
CA THR A 34 -0.44 13.02 9.08
C THR A 34 -0.13 13.97 7.93
N ASP A 35 -0.14 15.30 8.21
CA ASP A 35 0.14 16.30 7.18
C ASP A 35 1.57 16.17 6.62
N ASP A 36 2.51 15.74 7.46
CA ASP A 36 3.93 15.59 7.13
C ASP A 36 4.35 14.14 6.87
N VAL A 37 3.42 13.26 6.52
CA VAL A 37 3.69 11.83 6.28
C VAL A 37 4.91 11.63 5.38
N PHE A 38 5.75 10.66 5.74
CA PHE A 38 6.91 10.28 4.95
C PHE A 38 6.68 8.92 4.30
N LEU A 39 6.89 8.85 3.00
CA LEU A 39 6.84 7.62 2.21
C LEU A 39 8.23 7.24 1.74
N ASP A 40 8.60 5.97 1.94
CA ASP A 40 9.77 5.34 1.34
C ASP A 40 9.28 4.14 0.52
N LEU A 41 9.29 4.27 -0.80
CA LEU A 41 8.77 3.27 -1.73
C LEU A 41 9.92 2.57 -2.45
N SER A 42 10.03 1.26 -2.25
CA SER A 42 11.00 0.41 -2.92
C SER A 42 10.32 -0.41 -4.02
N LEU A 43 10.81 -0.25 -5.23
CA LEU A 43 10.42 -1.00 -6.42
C LEU A 43 11.61 -1.87 -6.86
N PRO A 44 11.43 -2.86 -7.73
CA PRO A 44 12.58 -3.58 -8.29
C PRO A 44 13.57 -2.59 -8.91
N GLN A 45 14.79 -2.51 -8.35
CA GLN A 45 15.87 -1.64 -8.82
C GLN A 45 15.56 -0.14 -8.81
N TRP A 46 14.54 0.31 -8.06
CA TRP A 46 14.14 1.71 -8.00
C TRP A 46 13.65 2.08 -6.61
N ARG A 47 13.95 3.27 -6.14
CA ARG A 47 13.50 3.74 -4.83
C ARG A 47 13.04 5.19 -4.92
N LEU A 48 11.85 5.47 -4.42
CA LEU A 48 11.24 6.79 -4.43
C LEU A 48 10.85 7.20 -3.01
N GLN A 49 10.93 8.49 -2.72
CA GLN A 49 10.50 9.03 -1.44
C GLN A 49 9.62 10.26 -1.65
N ALA A 50 8.68 10.45 -0.74
CA ALA A 50 7.83 11.63 -0.71
C ALA A 50 7.64 12.10 0.73
N ARG A 51 7.56 13.40 0.92
CA ARG A 51 7.23 14.02 2.22
C ARG A 51 6.00 14.89 2.04
N GLY A 52 5.04 14.70 2.95
CA GLY A 52 3.77 15.42 2.94
C GLY A 52 2.66 14.68 2.22
N ARG A 53 1.44 14.89 2.71
CA ARG A 53 0.24 14.24 2.17
C ARG A 53 0.06 14.52 0.69
N GLU A 54 0.23 15.77 0.27
CA GLU A 54 0.06 16.15 -1.14
C GLU A 54 1.03 15.45 -2.07
N GLU A 55 2.32 15.37 -1.69
CA GLU A 55 3.32 14.67 -2.49
C GLU A 55 3.07 13.16 -2.55
N PHE A 56 2.65 12.57 -1.44
CA PHE A 56 2.32 11.14 -1.38
C PHE A 56 1.18 10.83 -2.36
N VAL A 57 0.09 11.60 -2.29
CA VAL A 57 -1.06 11.44 -3.20
C VAL A 57 -0.68 11.71 -4.64
N ALA A 58 0.14 12.74 -4.90
CA ALA A 58 0.60 13.07 -6.25
C ALA A 58 1.47 11.94 -6.83
N LEU A 59 2.36 11.37 -6.04
CA LEU A 59 3.17 10.21 -6.45
C LEU A 59 2.28 9.02 -6.81
N ARG A 60 1.29 8.73 -5.98
CA ARG A 60 0.32 7.65 -6.23
C ARG A 60 -0.43 7.86 -7.56
N ARG A 61 -0.92 9.07 -7.79
CA ARG A 61 -1.67 9.40 -9.02
C ARG A 61 -0.81 9.29 -10.28
N ARG A 62 0.46 9.64 -10.19
CA ARG A 62 1.39 9.47 -11.32
C ARG A 62 1.72 8.01 -11.59
N SER A 63 1.90 7.23 -10.53
CA SER A 63 2.29 5.82 -10.63
C SER A 63 1.13 4.91 -11.03
N HIS A 64 -0.08 5.21 -10.55
CA HIS A 64 -1.28 4.42 -10.77
C HIS A 64 -2.44 5.33 -11.17
N PRO A 65 -2.45 5.88 -12.41
CA PRO A 65 -3.50 6.81 -12.84
C PRO A 65 -4.86 6.12 -12.99
N CYS A 66 -4.89 4.82 -13.25
CA CYS A 66 -6.12 4.06 -13.37
C CYS A 66 -6.66 3.66 -12.00
N ARG A 67 -7.97 3.65 -11.85
CA ARG A 67 -8.62 3.06 -10.68
C ARG A 67 -8.42 1.55 -10.70
N GLY A 68 -8.24 0.98 -9.52
CA GLY A 68 -8.06 -0.45 -9.37
C GLY A 68 -8.83 -1.01 -8.20
N THR A 69 -8.51 -2.25 -7.86
CA THR A 69 -9.07 -2.95 -6.71
C THR A 69 -7.95 -3.57 -5.88
N VAL A 70 -8.22 -3.74 -4.59
CA VAL A 70 -7.37 -4.49 -3.66
C VAL A 70 -8.12 -5.78 -3.33
N PRO A 71 -7.93 -6.86 -4.09
CA PRO A 71 -8.71 -8.08 -3.93
C PRO A 71 -8.42 -8.80 -2.62
N ARG A 72 -7.24 -8.54 -2.03
CA ARG A 72 -6.82 -9.24 -0.82
C ARG A 72 -5.85 -8.37 -0.03
N HIS A 73 -6.05 -8.32 1.28
CA HIS A 73 -5.12 -7.67 2.20
C HIS A 73 -5.15 -8.33 3.57
N ARG A 74 -4.06 -8.13 4.31
CA ARG A 74 -3.92 -8.57 5.70
C ARG A 74 -3.14 -7.53 6.49
N ALA A 75 -3.68 -7.13 7.65
CA ALA A 75 -3.05 -6.18 8.55
C ALA A 75 -2.70 -6.87 9.88
N ASP A 76 -1.48 -6.64 10.37
CA ASP A 76 -1.02 -7.13 11.65
C ASP A 76 -0.44 -5.97 12.47
N PRO A 77 -0.85 -5.79 13.76
CA PRO A 77 -0.33 -4.73 14.61
C PRO A 77 1.16 -4.89 14.90
N THR A 78 1.84 -3.75 15.05
CA THR A 78 3.22 -3.67 15.57
C THR A 78 3.24 -2.72 16.76
N PRO A 79 4.33 -2.66 17.54
CA PRO A 79 4.42 -1.70 18.65
C PRO A 79 4.25 -0.23 18.24
N SER A 80 4.63 0.14 17.01
CA SER A 80 4.56 1.52 16.52
C SER A 80 3.46 1.78 15.48
N GLY A 81 2.76 0.73 15.03
CA GLY A 81 1.74 0.87 14.00
C GLY A 81 1.22 -0.46 13.51
N PHE A 82 1.45 -0.77 12.23
CA PHE A 82 1.03 -2.04 11.65
C PHE A 82 1.82 -2.39 10.40
N VAL A 83 1.71 -3.67 10.02
CA VAL A 83 2.16 -4.17 8.72
C VAL A 83 0.92 -4.50 7.90
N LEU A 84 0.89 -4.09 6.65
CA LEU A 84 -0.17 -4.39 5.70
C LEU A 84 0.42 -5.09 4.48
N GLU A 85 -0.02 -6.33 4.24
CA GLU A 85 0.25 -7.07 3.02
C GLU A 85 -0.96 -6.95 2.11
N PHE A 86 -0.75 -6.63 0.83
CA PHE A 86 -1.88 -6.43 -0.08
C PHE A 86 -1.50 -6.67 -1.53
N GLU A 87 -2.53 -6.87 -2.35
CA GLU A 87 -2.42 -7.02 -3.78
C GLU A 87 -3.25 -5.92 -4.44
N GLU A 88 -2.81 -5.48 -5.62
CA GLU A 88 -3.56 -4.53 -6.44
C GLU A 88 -3.76 -5.06 -7.86
N ASN A 89 -4.95 -4.84 -8.39
CA ASN A 89 -5.28 -5.09 -9.79
C ASN A 89 -5.83 -3.80 -10.41
N TRP A 90 -5.48 -3.52 -11.65
CA TRP A 90 -6.10 -2.45 -12.43
C TRP A 90 -6.09 -2.83 -13.90
N THR A 91 -6.98 -2.22 -14.67
CA THR A 91 -7.16 -2.52 -16.10
C THR A 91 -7.01 -1.24 -16.90
N ASP A 92 -6.22 -1.31 -17.96
CA ASP A 92 -6.08 -0.26 -18.95
C ASP A 92 -6.30 -0.82 -20.37
N ALA A 93 -5.94 -0.05 -21.41
CA ALA A 93 -6.08 -0.49 -22.81
C ALA A 93 -5.29 -1.76 -23.15
N GLN A 94 -4.22 -2.06 -22.40
CA GLN A 94 -3.40 -3.26 -22.63
C GLN A 94 -3.97 -4.50 -21.97
N GLY A 95 -4.83 -4.34 -20.94
CA GLY A 95 -5.40 -5.44 -20.18
C GLY A 95 -5.27 -5.23 -18.68
N THR A 96 -5.28 -6.32 -17.91
CA THR A 96 -5.23 -6.29 -16.45
C THR A 96 -3.80 -6.43 -15.95
N TRP A 97 -3.42 -5.49 -15.09
CA TRP A 97 -2.15 -5.41 -14.39
C TRP A 97 -2.28 -5.92 -12.96
N TYR A 98 -1.15 -6.19 -12.34
CA TYR A 98 -1.08 -6.74 -10.99
C TYR A 98 0.19 -6.28 -10.29
N CYS A 99 0.12 -6.05 -8.99
CA CYS A 99 1.30 -5.99 -8.13
C CYS A 99 0.98 -6.51 -6.73
N ARG A 100 2.04 -6.78 -5.98
CA ARG A 100 1.97 -7.26 -4.60
C ARG A 100 2.87 -6.40 -3.73
N GLU A 101 2.40 -6.05 -2.54
CA GLU A 101 3.10 -5.09 -1.72
C GLU A 101 3.07 -5.48 -0.25
N LEU A 102 4.10 -5.06 0.47
CA LEU A 102 4.16 -5.09 1.91
C LEU A 102 4.49 -3.70 2.40
N MET A 103 3.65 -3.15 3.28
CA MET A 103 3.85 -1.86 3.90
C MET A 103 4.07 -2.01 5.40
N ARG A 104 5.08 -1.31 5.92
CA ARG A 104 5.21 -1.04 7.34
C ARG A 104 4.80 0.41 7.59
N ALA A 105 3.80 0.60 8.45
CA ALA A 105 3.28 1.91 8.80
C ALA A 105 3.57 2.21 10.27
N ASP A 106 4.16 3.38 10.54
CA ASP A 106 4.35 3.91 11.89
C ASP A 106 3.37 5.06 12.11
N LEU A 107 2.71 5.07 13.26
CA LEU A 107 1.65 6.02 13.58
C LEU A 107 2.13 7.15 14.50
N ARG A 108 1.52 8.32 14.31
CA ARG A 108 1.57 9.43 15.22
C ARG A 108 0.18 10.05 15.30
N ASP A 109 -0.31 10.25 16.53
CA ASP A 109 -1.64 10.80 16.78
C ASP A 109 -2.77 10.01 16.05
N GLY A 110 -2.60 8.69 15.94
CA GLY A 110 -3.61 7.81 15.35
C GLY A 110 -3.66 7.80 13.83
N ALA A 111 -2.71 8.43 13.14
CA ALA A 111 -2.61 8.46 11.68
C ALA A 111 -1.23 7.97 11.22
N ILE A 112 -1.12 7.54 9.97
CA ILE A 112 0.16 7.10 9.39
C ILE A 112 1.08 8.32 9.24
N ALA A 113 2.22 8.28 9.94
CA ALA A 113 3.26 9.31 9.87
C ALA A 113 4.44 8.88 8.99
N GLU A 114 4.74 7.59 8.94
CA GLU A 114 5.76 7.01 8.05
C GLU A 114 5.24 5.73 7.43
N ALA A 115 5.53 5.53 6.16
CA ALA A 115 5.21 4.30 5.44
C ALA A 115 6.43 3.85 4.64
N SER A 116 6.87 2.62 4.87
CA SER A 116 7.87 1.95 4.04
C SER A 116 7.15 0.87 3.24
N VAL A 117 7.16 0.99 1.91
CA VAL A 117 6.45 0.10 1.01
C VAL A 117 7.43 -0.65 0.13
N TYR A 118 7.29 -1.97 0.08
CA TYR A 118 8.06 -2.86 -0.79
C TYR A 118 7.11 -3.46 -1.82
N CYS A 119 7.36 -3.17 -3.08
CA CYS A 119 6.49 -3.56 -4.19
C CYS A 119 7.21 -4.52 -5.14
N THR A 120 6.51 -5.51 -5.64
CA THR A 120 7.03 -6.43 -6.66
C THR A 120 7.30 -5.76 -8.01
N GLY A 121 6.85 -4.50 -8.17
CA GLY A 121 6.75 -3.87 -9.48
C GLY A 121 5.45 -4.27 -10.17
N ASP A 122 5.08 -3.50 -11.17
CA ASP A 122 3.84 -3.71 -11.91
C ASP A 122 4.01 -4.85 -12.93
N TRP A 123 3.20 -5.89 -12.76
CA TRP A 123 3.16 -6.97 -13.74
C TRP A 123 2.14 -6.61 -14.81
N ASP A 124 2.63 -6.36 -16.02
CA ASP A 124 1.77 -6.11 -17.17
C ASP A 124 1.02 -7.38 -17.60
N PRO A 125 0.03 -7.27 -18.49
CA PRO A 125 -0.73 -8.43 -18.94
C PRO A 125 0.14 -9.56 -19.53
N ALA A 126 1.20 -9.22 -20.25
CA ALA A 126 2.12 -10.21 -20.83
C ALA A 126 2.92 -10.94 -19.74
N THR A 127 3.42 -10.23 -18.76
CA THR A 127 4.13 -10.80 -17.60
C THR A 127 3.21 -11.71 -16.80
N ARG A 128 1.96 -11.29 -16.56
CA ARG A 128 0.97 -12.11 -15.87
C ARG A 128 0.67 -13.42 -16.61
N ALA A 129 0.50 -13.33 -17.92
CA ALA A 129 0.25 -14.51 -18.74
C ALA A 129 1.45 -15.48 -18.74
N ALA A 130 2.67 -14.96 -18.86
CA ALA A 130 3.88 -15.77 -18.82
C ALA A 130 4.06 -16.45 -17.45
N HIS A 131 3.76 -15.74 -16.36
CA HIS A 131 3.83 -16.31 -15.02
C HIS A 131 2.80 -17.44 -14.86
N ALA A 132 1.55 -17.21 -15.25
CA ALA A 132 0.49 -18.22 -15.15
C ALA A 132 0.81 -19.49 -15.92
N GLU A 133 1.51 -19.38 -17.06
CA GLU A 133 1.91 -20.51 -17.87
C GLU A 133 3.07 -21.31 -17.23
N LYS A 134 4.01 -20.61 -16.59
CA LYS A 134 5.27 -21.22 -16.11
C LYS A 134 5.26 -21.62 -14.66
N VAL A 135 4.40 -21.02 -13.83
CA VAL A 135 4.41 -21.20 -12.40
C VAL A 135 3.04 -21.66 -11.90
N ARG A 136 3.04 -22.78 -11.18
CA ARG A 136 1.85 -23.23 -10.46
C ARG A 136 1.94 -22.76 -9.01
N LEU A 137 1.02 -21.87 -8.62
CA LEU A 137 0.92 -21.45 -7.23
C LEU A 137 0.17 -22.51 -6.41
N LEU A 138 0.69 -22.84 -5.24
CA LEU A 138 0.03 -23.77 -4.30
C LEU A 138 -1.12 -23.08 -3.56
N ARG A 139 -1.00 -21.75 -3.38
CA ARG A 139 -2.02 -20.90 -2.76
C ARG A 139 -2.13 -19.62 -3.58
N PRO A 140 -2.94 -19.65 -4.63
CA PRO A 140 -3.14 -18.46 -5.45
C PRO A 140 -3.89 -17.37 -4.71
#